data_ac8a08a667b71ca29dbde8d0b7bc4f91
#
_entry.id   ac8a08a667b71ca29dbde8d0b7bc4f91
#
_cell.length_a   1.000
_cell.length_b   1.000
_cell.length_c   1.000
_cell.angle_alpha   90.00
_cell.angle_beta   90.00
_cell.angle_gamma   90.00
#
_symmetry.space_group_name_H-M   'P 1'
#
loop_
_entity.id
_entity.type
_entity.pdbx_description
1 polymer ?
#
loop_
_entity_poly.entity_id
_entity_poly.type
_entity_poly.pdbx_seq_one_letter_code
_entity_poly.pdbx_strand_id
1 'polypeptide(L)'
;MLRLKNKSENHHQDLMQVLYQMKRKAAHTTRSSGNFLEKKGSILSQHETLPNQFEVLKYFLPHLRTAGKLYPDIATSKGRAGVSFALGISTINRGNHTYLKQTLTSVLSRMTPEEEEDSVVIVSVADTDESYLKSVVRMVKTKFRKQVQSGVLEVISIPTLFYPQTLLDKKMKTDSESWQIKQVLDFCILMLYAQPKATYYLQLEDDIVAKKMYFTKMKDFVNSLTSKNWFFIEFSVLGFIGKLFRSKDLTDFVHFFLMFYETKPIDILLDDIFLIRVCTSGEPVRRCLQRKKGFRIQYRPSLFQHVGTQSSFPGREQHLKTHFWEKGTANIKFS
;
A
#
# COMPACT_ATOMS: atom_id res chain seq x y z
N MET A 1 -24.56 -19.85 20.23
CA MET A 1 -24.64 -18.53 19.56
C MET A 1 -24.45 -17.34 20.52
N LEU A 2 -25.11 -17.26 21.65
CA LEU A 2 -24.95 -16.14 22.63
C LEU A 2 -23.51 -15.94 23.14
N ARG A 3 -22.75 -17.00 23.43
CA ARG A 3 -21.37 -16.90 23.94
C ARG A 3 -20.36 -16.30 22.91
N LEU A 4 -20.57 -16.50 21.63
CA LEU A 4 -19.73 -15.91 20.57
C LEU A 4 -20.04 -14.43 20.35
N LYS A 5 -21.31 -14.03 20.53
CA LYS A 5 -21.74 -12.64 20.42
C LYS A 5 -21.13 -11.77 21.53
N ASN A 6 -21.19 -12.25 22.78
CA ASN A 6 -20.58 -11.54 23.92
C ASN A 6 -19.05 -11.43 23.82
N LYS A 7 -18.37 -12.44 23.25
CA LYS A 7 -16.92 -12.40 23.07
C LYS A 7 -16.51 -11.39 21.97
N SER A 8 -17.33 -11.23 20.94
CA SER A 8 -17.14 -10.23 19.87
C SER A 8 -17.40 -8.80 20.37
N GLU A 9 -18.41 -8.61 21.20
CA GLU A 9 -18.75 -7.30 21.79
C GLU A 9 -17.68 -6.82 22.78
N ASN A 10 -17.17 -7.71 23.63
CA ASN A 10 -16.06 -7.38 24.53
C ASN A 10 -14.77 -7.03 23.78
N HIS A 11 -14.42 -7.78 22.73
CA HIS A 11 -13.27 -7.47 21.89
C HIS A 11 -13.39 -6.12 21.18
N HIS A 12 -14.60 -5.75 20.77
CA HIS A 12 -14.87 -4.45 20.17
C HIS A 12 -14.70 -3.30 21.18
N GLN A 13 -15.15 -3.47 22.41
CA GLN A 13 -15.00 -2.48 23.48
C GLN A 13 -13.52 -2.27 23.86
N ASP A 14 -12.76 -3.36 24.00
CA ASP A 14 -11.32 -3.31 24.29
C ASP A 14 -10.54 -2.58 23.18
N LEU A 15 -10.90 -2.87 21.92
CA LEU A 15 -10.30 -2.21 20.76
C LEU A 15 -10.56 -0.70 20.76
N MET A 16 -11.81 -0.30 21.03
CA MET A 16 -12.18 1.11 21.08
C MET A 16 -11.46 1.85 22.21
N GLN A 17 -11.22 1.20 23.33
CA GLN A 17 -10.50 1.76 24.46
C GLN A 17 -9.00 1.98 24.14
N VAL A 18 -8.37 1.01 23.47
CA VAL A 18 -6.96 1.11 23.02
C VAL A 18 -6.80 2.24 22.00
N LEU A 19 -7.70 2.32 21.01
CA LEU A 19 -7.68 3.39 19.99
C LEU A 19 -7.91 4.78 20.61
N TYR A 20 -8.78 4.88 21.62
CA TYR A 20 -8.99 6.13 22.34
C TYR A 20 -7.75 6.58 23.12
N GLN A 21 -7.05 5.65 23.77
CA GLN A 21 -5.80 5.94 24.47
C GLN A 21 -4.68 6.35 23.51
N MET A 22 -4.57 5.70 22.33
CA MET A 22 -3.61 6.11 21.30
C MET A 22 -3.91 7.51 20.76
N LYS A 23 -5.18 7.84 20.52
CA LYS A 23 -5.61 9.17 20.08
C LYS A 23 -5.28 10.25 21.10
N ARG A 24 -5.43 9.99 22.40
CA ARG A 24 -5.01 10.91 23.48
C ARG A 24 -3.50 11.14 23.49
N LYS A 25 -2.71 10.07 23.36
CA LYS A 25 -1.23 10.19 23.32
C LYS A 25 -0.76 10.99 22.10
N ALA A 26 -1.33 10.77 20.93
CA ALA A 26 -1.03 11.55 19.72
C ALA A 26 -1.40 13.04 19.87
N ALA A 27 -2.55 13.35 20.48
CA ALA A 27 -2.98 14.72 20.74
C ALA A 27 -2.11 15.47 21.78
N HIS A 28 -1.50 14.75 22.72
CA HIS A 28 -0.56 15.34 23.68
C HIS A 28 0.80 15.69 23.03
N THR A 29 1.25 14.89 22.07
CA THR A 29 2.51 15.14 21.33
C THR A 29 2.43 16.38 20.44
N THR A 30 1.24 16.67 19.88
CA THR A 30 1.02 17.86 19.02
C THR A 30 0.85 19.16 19.81
N ARG A 31 0.52 19.12 21.09
CA ARG A 31 0.37 20.33 21.93
C ARG A 31 1.70 20.84 22.53
N SER A 32 2.75 20.06 22.50
CA SER A 32 4.07 20.44 23.05
C SER A 32 4.97 21.17 22.05
N SER A 33 4.53 21.43 20.82
CA SER A 33 5.35 22.07 19.77
C SER A 33 4.90 23.48 19.38
N GLY A 34 4.33 24.23 20.30
CA GLY A 34 3.90 25.60 20.05
C GLY A 34 4.52 26.56 21.05
N ASN A 35 5.78 26.95 20.85
CA ASN A 35 6.40 28.23 21.23
C ASN A 35 7.92 28.13 21.12
N PHE A 36 8.48 28.51 19.99
CA PHE A 36 9.85 28.99 19.92
C PHE A 36 9.95 30.14 18.94
N LEU A 37 10.21 31.31 19.51
CA LEU A 37 10.51 32.55 18.83
C LEU A 37 11.87 32.49 18.10
N GLU A 38 11.90 33.21 16.99
CA GLU A 38 13.06 33.51 16.16
C GLU A 38 14.34 33.84 16.95
N LYS A 39 15.42 33.18 16.58
CA LYS A 39 16.78 33.73 16.66
C LYS A 39 17.55 33.38 15.38
N LYS A 40 17.89 34.42 14.62
CA LYS A 40 18.85 34.40 13.52
C LYS A 40 20.23 33.94 13.99
N GLY A 41 20.87 33.10 13.18
CA GLY A 41 22.31 33.06 13.03
C GLY A 41 22.98 31.79 13.54
N SER A 42 23.34 30.97 12.64
CA SER A 42 24.58 30.18 12.53
C SER A 42 24.34 28.89 11.75
N ILE A 43 24.97 28.82 10.59
CA ILE A 43 25.03 27.67 9.71
C ILE A 43 25.88 26.61 10.43
N LEU A 44 25.24 25.55 10.93
CA LEU A 44 25.88 24.29 11.23
C LEU A 44 24.90 23.20 10.81
N SER A 45 25.32 22.41 9.83
CA SER A 45 24.62 21.26 9.28
C SER A 45 24.27 20.25 10.37
N GLN A 46 23.10 20.39 10.97
CA GLN A 46 22.47 19.28 11.68
C GLN A 46 21.58 18.58 10.68
N HIS A 47 22.07 17.47 10.15
CA HIS A 47 21.22 16.41 9.65
C HIS A 47 20.36 15.93 10.85
N GLU A 48 19.26 16.63 11.11
CA GLU A 48 18.16 16.03 11.87
C GLU A 48 17.71 14.82 11.06
N THR A 49 18.16 13.65 11.49
CA THR A 49 17.69 12.37 10.96
C THR A 49 16.21 12.30 11.25
N LEU A 50 15.37 12.54 10.23
CA LEU A 50 13.95 12.28 10.30
C LEU A 50 13.74 10.91 10.97
N PRO A 51 12.84 10.80 11.95
CA PRO A 51 12.60 9.54 12.63
C PRO A 51 12.32 8.47 11.58
N ASN A 52 13.07 7.36 11.63
CA ASN A 52 12.93 6.28 10.68
C ASN A 52 11.52 5.68 10.83
N GLN A 53 10.67 5.91 9.86
CA GLN A 53 9.28 5.43 9.87
C GLN A 53 9.14 3.92 10.02
N PHE A 54 10.20 3.15 9.74
CA PHE A 54 10.23 1.70 9.93
C PHE A 54 10.39 1.28 11.39
N GLU A 55 10.74 2.19 12.30
CA GLU A 55 10.82 1.89 13.74
C GLU A 55 9.47 1.44 14.33
N VAL A 56 8.36 1.84 13.70
CA VAL A 56 7.02 1.37 14.07
C VAL A 56 6.90 -0.16 14.00
N LEU A 57 7.62 -0.81 13.09
CA LEU A 57 7.63 -2.27 12.96
C LEU A 57 8.14 -2.96 14.23
N LYS A 58 9.10 -2.38 14.93
CA LYS A 58 9.61 -2.91 16.20
C LYS A 58 8.55 -2.95 17.31
N TYR A 59 7.57 -2.05 17.22
CA TYR A 59 6.45 -2.02 18.17
C TYR A 59 5.49 -3.16 17.94
N PHE A 60 5.12 -3.43 16.67
CA PHE A 60 4.13 -4.44 16.33
C PHE A 60 4.74 -5.83 16.11
N LEU A 61 6.01 -5.92 15.72
CA LEU A 61 6.72 -7.15 15.38
C LEU A 61 7.84 -7.41 16.41
N PRO A 62 7.57 -8.19 17.48
CA PRO A 62 8.49 -8.36 18.60
C PRO A 62 9.88 -8.87 18.21
N HIS A 63 9.99 -9.68 17.16
CA HIS A 63 11.27 -10.21 16.66
C HIS A 63 12.20 -9.13 16.08
N LEU A 64 11.68 -7.94 15.77
CA LEU A 64 12.46 -6.80 15.27
C LEU A 64 12.99 -5.89 16.38
N ARG A 65 12.62 -6.08 17.64
CA ARG A 65 12.97 -5.15 18.74
C ARG A 65 14.46 -5.00 18.93
N THR A 66 15.23 -6.07 18.72
CA THR A 66 16.70 -6.06 18.83
C THR A 66 17.41 -5.77 17.51
N ALA A 67 16.66 -5.68 16.41
CA ALA A 67 17.24 -5.36 15.11
C ALA A 67 17.82 -3.94 15.10
N GLY A 68 18.87 -3.71 14.36
CA GLY A 68 19.44 -2.41 14.10
C GLY A 68 18.47 -1.49 13.33
N LYS A 69 19.01 -0.63 12.49
CA LYS A 69 18.20 0.22 11.60
C LYS A 69 17.43 -0.62 10.60
N LEU A 70 16.11 -0.51 10.61
CA LEU A 70 15.23 -1.20 9.68
C LEU A 70 15.05 -0.37 8.41
N TYR A 71 15.29 -0.97 7.27
CA TYR A 71 15.02 -0.38 5.95
C TYR A 71 14.98 -1.50 4.89
N PRO A 72 14.12 -1.43 3.85
CA PRO A 72 14.19 -2.38 2.75
C PRO A 72 15.48 -2.22 1.95
N ASP A 73 15.96 -3.29 1.34
CA ASP A 73 17.15 -3.24 0.50
C ASP A 73 16.84 -2.51 -0.81
N ILE A 74 17.72 -1.60 -1.19
CA ILE A 74 17.57 -0.84 -2.43
C ILE A 74 18.34 -1.54 -3.55
N ALA A 75 17.60 -2.21 -4.45
CA ALA A 75 18.19 -2.87 -5.61
C ALA A 75 18.51 -1.89 -6.75
N THR A 76 17.66 -0.86 -6.94
CA THR A 76 17.94 0.28 -7.83
C THR A 76 17.03 1.45 -7.48
N SER A 77 17.62 2.63 -7.25
CA SER A 77 16.90 3.88 -6.98
C SER A 77 17.80 5.08 -7.29
N LYS A 78 17.20 6.22 -7.59
CA LYS A 78 17.84 7.54 -7.66
C LYS A 78 17.41 8.44 -6.50
N GLY A 79 16.67 7.90 -5.53
CA GLY A 79 16.21 8.66 -4.37
C GLY A 79 15.13 9.69 -4.70
N ARG A 80 14.36 9.51 -5.78
CA ARG A 80 13.31 10.46 -6.17
C ARG A 80 12.30 10.63 -5.04
N ALA A 81 12.00 11.88 -4.70
CA ALA A 81 11.03 12.29 -3.68
C ALA A 81 10.47 13.68 -4.03
N GLY A 82 9.47 14.14 -3.27
CA GLY A 82 8.84 15.45 -3.47
C GLY A 82 7.89 15.49 -4.66
N VAL A 83 7.49 14.36 -5.21
CA VAL A 83 6.54 14.23 -6.32
C VAL A 83 5.10 14.16 -5.83
N SER A 84 4.14 14.34 -6.76
CA SER A 84 2.73 14.23 -6.38
C SER A 84 2.29 12.79 -6.12
N PHE A 85 2.77 11.82 -6.90
CA PHE A 85 2.27 10.44 -6.81
C PHE A 85 3.40 9.41 -6.68
N ALA A 86 3.28 8.50 -5.71
CA ALA A 86 4.06 7.27 -5.62
C ALA A 86 3.14 6.08 -5.94
N LEU A 87 3.51 5.28 -6.94
CA LEU A 87 2.79 4.08 -7.34
C LEU A 87 3.55 2.86 -6.82
N GLY A 88 2.98 2.17 -5.83
CA GLY A 88 3.59 0.98 -5.25
C GLY A 88 3.08 -0.30 -5.90
N ILE A 89 3.99 -1.17 -6.32
CA ILE A 89 3.70 -2.48 -6.92
C ILE A 89 4.47 -3.53 -6.14
N SER A 90 3.76 -4.43 -5.44
CA SER A 90 4.37 -5.59 -4.80
C SER A 90 4.38 -6.76 -5.77
N THR A 91 5.49 -7.52 -5.82
CA THR A 91 5.64 -8.68 -6.71
C THR A 91 6.33 -9.83 -6.00
N ILE A 92 5.92 -11.04 -6.34
CA ILE A 92 6.52 -12.31 -5.86
C ILE A 92 6.75 -13.26 -7.04
N ASN A 93 7.59 -14.25 -6.82
CA ASN A 93 7.81 -15.33 -7.79
C ASN A 93 6.57 -16.25 -7.87
N ARG A 94 6.00 -16.39 -9.07
CA ARG A 94 4.88 -17.30 -9.37
C ARG A 94 5.32 -18.43 -10.32
N GLY A 95 6.59 -18.85 -10.24
CA GLY A 95 7.17 -19.86 -11.12
C GLY A 95 7.24 -19.38 -12.58
N ASN A 96 6.53 -20.06 -13.47
CA ASN A 96 6.56 -19.75 -14.90
C ASN A 96 5.73 -18.52 -15.30
N HIS A 97 4.94 -17.94 -14.39
CA HIS A 97 4.03 -16.83 -14.68
C HIS A 97 4.62 -15.49 -14.21
N THR A 98 4.91 -14.59 -15.14
CA THR A 98 5.43 -13.26 -14.87
C THR A 98 4.53 -12.18 -15.46
N TYR A 99 3.82 -11.46 -14.60
CA TYR A 99 2.91 -10.38 -15.03
C TYR A 99 3.58 -9.00 -14.93
N LEU A 100 4.55 -8.84 -14.02
CA LEU A 100 5.17 -7.56 -13.69
C LEU A 100 5.62 -6.75 -14.92
N LYS A 101 6.23 -7.41 -15.91
CA LYS A 101 6.70 -6.73 -17.13
C LYS A 101 5.53 -6.09 -17.90
N GLN A 102 4.41 -6.80 -18.03
CA GLN A 102 3.21 -6.30 -18.70
C GLN A 102 2.59 -5.14 -17.91
N THR A 103 2.51 -5.30 -16.59
CA THR A 103 2.02 -4.25 -15.68
C THR A 103 2.85 -2.99 -15.81
N LEU A 104 4.17 -3.07 -15.66
CA LEU A 104 5.07 -1.92 -15.82
C LEU A 104 4.99 -1.28 -17.20
N THR A 105 4.89 -2.11 -18.25
CA THR A 105 4.71 -1.58 -19.62
C THR A 105 3.41 -0.79 -19.70
N SER A 106 2.29 -1.31 -19.18
CA SER A 106 1.01 -0.62 -19.27
C SER A 106 0.96 0.64 -18.41
N VAL A 107 1.62 0.64 -17.26
CA VAL A 107 1.68 1.78 -16.35
C VAL A 107 2.55 2.89 -16.95
N LEU A 108 3.81 2.60 -17.31
CA LEU A 108 4.77 3.61 -17.73
C LEU A 108 4.50 4.13 -19.15
N SER A 109 4.13 3.28 -20.13
CA SER A 109 3.88 3.72 -21.50
C SER A 109 2.61 4.57 -21.68
N ARG A 110 1.81 4.70 -20.64
CA ARG A 110 0.54 5.46 -20.67
C ARG A 110 0.58 6.73 -19.83
N MET A 111 1.77 7.11 -19.38
CA MET A 111 2.08 8.39 -18.75
C MET A 111 2.67 9.34 -19.77
N THR A 112 2.38 10.63 -19.64
CA THR A 112 3.12 11.68 -20.37
C THR A 112 4.47 11.93 -19.71
N PRO A 113 5.42 12.62 -20.38
CA PRO A 113 6.68 12.98 -19.74
C PRO A 113 6.51 13.79 -18.45
N GLU A 114 5.56 14.71 -18.41
CA GLU A 114 5.24 15.54 -17.23
C GLU A 114 4.65 14.69 -16.09
N GLU A 115 3.87 13.65 -16.42
CA GLU A 115 3.33 12.70 -15.45
C GLU A 115 4.43 11.78 -14.90
N GLU A 116 5.40 11.37 -15.74
CA GLU A 116 6.60 10.65 -15.29
C GLU A 116 7.44 11.53 -14.34
N GLU A 117 7.61 12.83 -14.63
CA GLU A 117 8.36 13.75 -13.77
C GLU A 117 7.70 13.97 -12.42
N ASP A 118 6.38 13.99 -12.35
CA ASP A 118 5.57 14.20 -11.13
C ASP A 118 5.23 12.90 -10.40
N SER A 119 5.97 11.82 -10.68
CA SER A 119 5.70 10.52 -10.08
C SER A 119 6.95 9.68 -9.81
N VAL A 120 6.78 8.66 -8.95
CA VAL A 120 7.72 7.57 -8.76
C VAL A 120 6.97 6.24 -8.74
N VAL A 121 7.45 5.27 -9.50
CA VAL A 121 6.94 3.89 -9.51
C VAL A 121 7.91 3.02 -8.73
N ILE A 122 7.40 2.36 -7.69
CA ILE A 122 8.19 1.56 -6.75
C ILE A 122 7.80 0.10 -6.90
N VAL A 123 8.71 -0.73 -7.37
CA VAL A 123 8.56 -2.18 -7.38
C VAL A 123 9.17 -2.74 -6.11
N SER A 124 8.35 -3.37 -5.28
CA SER A 124 8.76 -4.09 -4.08
C SER A 124 8.81 -5.59 -4.39
N VAL A 125 10.02 -6.14 -4.45
CA VAL A 125 10.21 -7.59 -4.59
C VAL A 125 10.06 -8.21 -3.21
N ALA A 126 8.88 -8.75 -2.96
CA ALA A 126 8.49 -9.37 -1.71
C ALA A 126 8.73 -10.90 -1.76
N ASP A 127 9.95 -11.29 -2.13
CA ASP A 127 10.35 -12.68 -2.28
C ASP A 127 11.72 -12.91 -1.63
N THR A 128 11.91 -14.11 -1.08
CA THR A 128 13.18 -14.52 -0.48
C THR A 128 14.15 -15.13 -1.49
N ASP A 129 13.70 -15.40 -2.72
CA ASP A 129 14.51 -15.94 -3.80
C ASP A 129 15.36 -14.83 -4.45
N GLU A 130 16.66 -14.85 -4.16
CA GLU A 130 17.61 -13.92 -4.79
C GLU A 130 17.65 -14.04 -6.31
N SER A 131 17.39 -15.21 -6.87
CA SER A 131 17.41 -15.43 -8.32
C SER A 131 16.25 -14.65 -8.97
N TYR A 132 15.10 -14.66 -8.33
CA TYR A 132 13.95 -13.86 -8.74
C TYR A 132 14.25 -12.36 -8.66
N LEU A 133 14.79 -11.87 -7.54
CA LEU A 133 15.21 -10.47 -7.41
C LEU A 133 16.17 -10.07 -8.52
N LYS A 134 17.21 -10.86 -8.79
CA LYS A 134 18.19 -10.61 -9.87
C LYS A 134 17.51 -10.57 -11.24
N SER A 135 16.53 -11.44 -11.49
CA SER A 135 15.76 -11.47 -12.73
C SER A 135 14.90 -10.22 -12.92
N VAL A 136 14.19 -9.78 -11.87
CA VAL A 136 13.39 -8.54 -11.87
C VAL A 136 14.28 -7.33 -12.12
N VAL A 137 15.39 -7.20 -11.41
CA VAL A 137 16.33 -6.07 -11.59
C VAL A 137 16.91 -6.04 -13.01
N ARG A 138 17.29 -7.19 -13.55
CA ARG A 138 17.78 -7.29 -14.94
C ARG A 138 16.70 -6.87 -15.93
N MET A 139 15.49 -7.38 -15.79
CA MET A 139 14.35 -7.04 -16.65
C MET A 139 14.07 -5.53 -16.59
N VAL A 140 14.01 -4.93 -15.41
CA VAL A 140 13.74 -3.50 -15.20
C VAL A 140 14.87 -2.65 -15.83
N LYS A 141 16.14 -2.93 -15.56
CA LYS A 141 17.30 -2.20 -16.12
C LYS A 141 17.39 -2.31 -17.63
N THR A 142 16.91 -3.42 -18.22
CA THR A 142 16.98 -3.65 -19.67
C THR A 142 15.80 -3.02 -20.40
N LYS A 143 14.57 -3.24 -19.89
CA LYS A 143 13.34 -2.83 -20.60
C LYS A 143 12.87 -1.42 -20.28
N PHE A 144 13.21 -0.90 -19.08
CA PHE A 144 12.77 0.42 -18.60
C PHE A 144 13.97 1.31 -18.23
N ARG A 145 15.03 1.22 -19.07
CA ARG A 145 16.30 1.91 -18.82
C ARG A 145 16.12 3.43 -18.62
N LYS A 146 15.28 4.07 -19.41
CA LYS A 146 15.01 5.52 -19.30
C LYS A 146 14.43 5.86 -17.94
N GLN A 147 13.38 5.14 -17.51
CA GLN A 147 12.70 5.37 -16.22
C GLN A 147 13.59 5.08 -15.02
N VAL A 148 14.48 4.08 -15.12
CA VAL A 148 15.49 3.81 -14.08
C VAL A 148 16.52 4.93 -14.02
N GLN A 149 17.01 5.40 -15.17
CA GLN A 149 18.00 6.48 -15.24
C GLN A 149 17.47 7.83 -14.78
N SER A 150 16.20 8.14 -15.08
CA SER A 150 15.52 9.34 -14.61
C SER A 150 15.08 9.26 -13.15
N GLY A 151 15.06 8.06 -12.55
CA GLY A 151 14.58 7.83 -11.18
C GLY A 151 13.06 7.68 -11.06
N VAL A 152 12.32 7.64 -12.17
CA VAL A 152 10.86 7.37 -12.18
C VAL A 152 10.56 5.96 -11.69
N LEU A 153 11.43 4.99 -12.02
CA LEU A 153 11.25 3.60 -11.62
C LEU A 153 12.37 3.15 -10.69
N GLU A 154 11.99 2.68 -9.53
CA GLU A 154 12.90 2.10 -8.54
C GLU A 154 12.45 0.71 -8.10
N VAL A 155 13.41 -0.10 -7.65
CA VAL A 155 13.18 -1.46 -7.17
C VAL A 155 13.79 -1.60 -5.79
N ILE A 156 12.98 -2.09 -4.86
CA ILE A 156 13.39 -2.47 -3.51
C ILE A 156 13.14 -3.96 -3.30
N SER A 157 13.80 -4.55 -2.32
CA SER A 157 13.48 -5.89 -1.82
C SER A 157 13.28 -5.88 -0.32
N ILE A 158 12.45 -6.81 0.15
CA ILE A 158 12.13 -6.94 1.57
C ILE A 158 13.03 -8.00 2.17
N PRO A 159 13.98 -7.63 3.06
CA PRO A 159 14.81 -8.59 3.78
C PRO A 159 13.99 -9.59 4.58
N THR A 160 14.41 -10.85 4.63
CA THR A 160 13.73 -11.93 5.37
C THR A 160 13.54 -11.62 6.84
N LEU A 161 14.41 -10.81 7.43
CA LEU A 161 14.34 -10.41 8.84
C LEU A 161 13.03 -9.69 9.19
N PHE A 162 12.35 -9.06 8.20
CA PHE A 162 11.07 -8.40 8.44
C PHE A 162 9.93 -9.37 8.75
N TYR A 163 10.08 -10.63 8.36
CA TYR A 163 9.03 -11.63 8.57
C TYR A 163 9.22 -12.38 9.89
N PRO A 164 8.14 -12.57 10.68
CA PRO A 164 8.18 -13.40 11.88
C PRO A 164 8.64 -14.83 11.55
N GLN A 165 9.40 -15.43 12.45
CA GLN A 165 9.88 -16.82 12.28
C GLN A 165 8.73 -17.81 12.07
N THR A 166 7.56 -17.54 12.66
CA THR A 166 6.33 -18.34 12.49
C THR A 166 5.82 -18.36 11.05
N LEU A 167 6.17 -17.37 10.22
CA LEU A 167 5.89 -17.36 8.78
C LEU A 167 6.87 -18.20 7.98
N LEU A 168 8.11 -18.30 8.45
CA LEU A 168 9.17 -19.05 7.80
C LEU A 168 9.07 -20.55 8.15
N ASP A 169 8.46 -20.87 9.28
CA ASP A 169 8.23 -22.26 9.72
C ASP A 169 6.84 -22.76 9.28
N LYS A 170 6.84 -23.54 8.18
CA LYS A 170 5.61 -24.11 7.57
C LYS A 170 4.79 -25.02 8.49
N LYS A 171 5.33 -25.40 9.66
CA LYS A 171 4.63 -26.30 10.60
C LYS A 171 3.61 -25.59 11.51
N MET A 172 3.71 -24.27 11.64
CA MET A 172 2.93 -23.51 12.61
C MET A 172 1.64 -22.89 12.08
N LYS A 173 1.56 -22.67 10.76
CA LYS A 173 0.39 -22.04 10.12
C LYS A 173 0.06 -22.74 8.80
N THR A 174 -1.19 -22.62 8.37
CA THR A 174 -1.58 -23.07 7.04
C THR A 174 -0.94 -22.19 5.96
N ASP A 175 -0.75 -22.73 4.76
CA ASP A 175 -0.20 -21.96 3.63
C ASP A 175 -1.04 -20.71 3.34
N SER A 176 -2.36 -20.78 3.53
CA SER A 176 -3.27 -19.65 3.33
C SER A 176 -3.07 -18.55 4.36
N GLU A 177 -2.93 -18.90 5.64
CA GLU A 177 -2.67 -17.92 6.71
C GLU A 177 -1.30 -17.28 6.53
N SER A 178 -0.27 -18.07 6.23
CA SER A 178 1.09 -17.59 6.00
C SER A 178 1.15 -16.61 4.81
N TRP A 179 0.48 -16.94 3.72
CA TRP A 179 0.38 -16.07 2.56
C TRP A 179 -0.32 -14.74 2.89
N GLN A 180 -1.46 -14.82 3.60
CA GLN A 180 -2.23 -13.65 4.00
C GLN A 180 -1.43 -12.70 4.89
N ILE A 181 -0.79 -13.23 5.93
CA ILE A 181 0.06 -12.47 6.85
C ILE A 181 1.20 -11.79 6.09
N LYS A 182 1.89 -12.57 5.24
CA LYS A 182 2.97 -12.05 4.42
C LYS A 182 2.51 -10.89 3.55
N GLN A 183 1.37 -11.02 2.87
CA GLN A 183 0.83 -9.98 2.01
C GLN A 183 0.56 -8.67 2.78
N VAL A 184 0.02 -8.74 4.00
CA VAL A 184 -0.21 -7.55 4.84
C VAL A 184 1.11 -6.86 5.17
N LEU A 185 2.12 -7.62 5.57
CA LEU A 185 3.45 -7.08 5.91
C LEU A 185 4.12 -6.46 4.68
N ASP A 186 4.08 -7.13 3.52
CA ASP A 186 4.65 -6.64 2.25
C ASP A 186 4.08 -5.27 1.88
N PHE A 187 2.76 -5.10 1.99
CA PHE A 187 2.10 -3.83 1.69
C PHE A 187 2.42 -2.75 2.74
N CYS A 188 2.46 -3.10 4.02
CA CYS A 188 2.85 -2.16 5.07
C CYS A 188 4.28 -1.61 4.85
N ILE A 189 5.23 -2.48 4.52
CA ILE A 189 6.62 -2.09 4.26
C ILE A 189 6.71 -1.19 3.01
N LEU A 190 5.99 -1.53 1.93
CA LEU A 190 5.94 -0.71 0.73
C LEU A 190 5.29 0.65 0.98
N MET A 191 4.20 0.72 1.76
CA MET A 191 3.56 1.97 2.17
C MET A 191 4.50 2.86 2.98
N LEU A 192 5.22 2.29 3.95
CA LEU A 192 6.22 3.02 4.74
C LEU A 192 7.34 3.56 3.83
N TYR A 193 7.85 2.77 2.89
CA TYR A 193 8.89 3.20 1.97
C TYR A 193 8.43 4.33 1.04
N ALA A 194 7.19 4.27 0.57
CA ALA A 194 6.62 5.25 -0.36
C ALA A 194 6.21 6.56 0.32
N GLN A 195 5.85 6.52 1.62
CA GLN A 195 5.26 7.64 2.36
C GLN A 195 6.03 8.97 2.23
N PRO A 196 7.36 9.03 2.42
CA PRO A 196 8.10 10.30 2.37
C PRO A 196 8.37 10.78 0.94
N LYS A 197 8.00 10.02 -0.09
CA LYS A 197 8.37 10.31 -1.49
C LYS A 197 7.36 11.17 -2.22
N ALA A 198 6.07 11.08 -1.87
CA ALA A 198 5.00 11.72 -2.62
C ALA A 198 3.86 12.23 -1.74
N THR A 199 3.03 13.12 -2.30
CA THR A 199 1.81 13.61 -1.65
C THR A 199 0.75 12.52 -1.57
N TYR A 200 0.64 11.69 -2.60
CA TYR A 200 -0.33 10.59 -2.72
C TYR A 200 0.38 9.27 -2.98
N TYR A 201 -0.17 8.21 -2.41
CA TYR A 201 0.27 6.83 -2.63
C TYR A 201 -0.83 6.03 -3.31
N LEU A 202 -0.52 5.42 -4.45
CA LEU A 202 -1.40 4.51 -5.17
C LEU A 202 -0.91 3.07 -5.04
N GLN A 203 -1.70 2.19 -4.44
CA GLN A 203 -1.39 0.76 -4.38
C GLN A 203 -1.85 0.06 -5.65
N LEU A 204 -0.96 -0.71 -6.25
CA LEU A 204 -1.21 -1.59 -7.39
C LEU A 204 -0.70 -3.01 -7.09
N GLU A 205 -1.15 -3.97 -7.90
CA GLU A 205 -0.64 -5.34 -7.94
C GLU A 205 0.17 -5.55 -9.22
N ASP A 206 1.00 -6.59 -9.26
CA ASP A 206 1.93 -6.86 -10.37
C ASP A 206 1.27 -7.52 -11.61
N ASP A 207 -0.03 -7.79 -11.54
CA ASP A 207 -0.83 -8.47 -12.56
C ASP A 207 -2.03 -7.63 -13.03
N ILE A 208 -1.77 -6.34 -13.27
CA ILE A 208 -2.79 -5.40 -13.75
C ILE A 208 -2.43 -4.78 -15.11
N VAL A 209 -3.44 -4.26 -15.79
CA VAL A 209 -3.30 -3.38 -16.93
C VAL A 209 -3.99 -2.05 -16.64
N ALA A 210 -3.26 -0.94 -16.76
CA ALA A 210 -3.82 0.39 -16.63
C ALA A 210 -4.58 0.80 -17.90
N LYS A 211 -5.64 1.61 -17.84
CA LYS A 211 -6.32 2.21 -19.00
C LYS A 211 -5.48 3.34 -19.62
N LYS A 212 -5.75 3.65 -20.90
CA LYS A 212 -5.18 4.83 -21.55
C LYS A 212 -5.55 6.09 -20.75
N MET A 213 -4.60 7.01 -20.58
CA MET A 213 -4.76 8.25 -19.81
C MET A 213 -5.21 8.01 -18.36
N TYR A 214 -4.84 6.88 -17.76
CA TYR A 214 -5.24 6.57 -16.39
C TYR A 214 -4.70 7.61 -15.40
N PHE A 215 -3.46 8.05 -15.61
CA PHE A 215 -2.79 8.97 -14.70
C PHE A 215 -3.43 10.36 -14.76
N THR A 216 -3.63 10.91 -15.98
CA THR A 216 -4.34 12.17 -16.20
C THR A 216 -5.72 12.14 -15.53
N LYS A 217 -6.51 11.10 -15.81
CA LYS A 217 -7.84 10.95 -15.21
C LYS A 217 -7.81 10.86 -13.69
N MET A 218 -6.82 10.18 -13.14
CA MET A 218 -6.63 10.07 -11.69
C MET A 218 -6.28 11.44 -11.09
N LYS A 219 -5.32 12.16 -11.68
CA LYS A 219 -4.87 13.49 -11.26
C LYS A 219 -6.01 14.50 -11.33
N ASP A 220 -6.73 14.56 -12.44
CA ASP A 220 -7.87 15.46 -12.64
C ASP A 220 -8.97 15.18 -11.64
N PHE A 221 -9.26 13.90 -11.40
CA PHE A 221 -10.28 13.51 -10.42
C PHE A 221 -9.90 13.94 -9.01
N VAL A 222 -8.67 13.69 -8.57
CA VAL A 222 -8.18 14.11 -7.24
C VAL A 222 -8.26 15.64 -7.11
N ASN A 223 -7.88 16.39 -8.15
CA ASN A 223 -7.93 17.85 -8.15
C ASN A 223 -9.36 18.40 -8.17
N SER A 224 -10.32 17.68 -8.75
CA SER A 224 -11.73 18.07 -8.79
C SER A 224 -12.45 17.91 -7.45
N LEU A 225 -11.88 17.17 -6.50
CA LEU A 225 -12.52 16.93 -5.22
C LEU A 225 -12.48 18.19 -4.34
N THR A 226 -13.64 18.78 -4.12
CA THR A 226 -13.82 19.95 -3.25
C THR A 226 -13.64 19.62 -1.77
N SER A 227 -14.10 18.44 -1.35
CA SER A 227 -13.92 17.94 0.01
C SER A 227 -12.58 17.22 0.15
N LYS A 228 -11.76 17.66 1.11
CA LYS A 228 -10.51 16.98 1.49
C LYS A 228 -10.69 15.90 2.57
N ASN A 229 -11.94 15.61 2.96
CA ASN A 229 -12.25 14.68 4.06
C ASN A 229 -12.41 13.22 3.62
N TRP A 230 -12.02 12.86 2.38
CA TRP A 230 -12.04 11.48 1.95
C TRP A 230 -10.95 10.66 2.66
N PHE A 231 -11.23 9.37 2.85
CA PHE A 231 -10.34 8.44 3.55
C PHE A 231 -9.39 7.74 2.58
N PHE A 232 -9.96 7.21 1.49
CA PHE A 232 -9.21 6.73 0.32
C PHE A 232 -10.10 6.79 -0.94
N ILE A 233 -9.46 6.76 -2.10
CA ILE A 233 -10.13 6.74 -3.41
C ILE A 233 -9.86 5.41 -4.08
N GLU A 234 -10.90 4.82 -4.68
CA GLU A 234 -10.80 3.58 -5.42
C GLU A 234 -10.88 3.84 -6.92
N PHE A 235 -9.80 3.59 -7.62
CA PHE A 235 -9.75 3.58 -9.07
C PHE A 235 -9.95 2.18 -9.66
N SER A 236 -10.08 1.16 -8.81
CA SER A 236 -10.56 -0.18 -9.11
C SER A 236 -11.31 -0.76 -7.91
N VAL A 237 -12.35 -1.54 -8.19
CA VAL A 237 -13.14 -2.22 -7.13
C VAL A 237 -12.56 -3.57 -6.73
N LEU A 238 -11.55 -4.07 -7.45
CA LEU A 238 -10.98 -5.40 -7.23
C LEU A 238 -9.85 -5.34 -6.19
N GLY A 239 -9.89 -6.21 -5.20
CA GLY A 239 -8.83 -6.42 -4.22
C GLY A 239 -8.21 -5.14 -3.67
N PHE A 240 -6.91 -5.12 -3.52
CA PHE A 240 -6.16 -3.95 -3.09
C PHE A 240 -5.59 -3.11 -4.26
N ILE A 241 -6.14 -3.29 -5.48
CA ILE A 241 -5.74 -2.63 -6.71
C ILE A 241 -6.33 -1.22 -6.79
N GLY A 242 -5.52 -0.24 -7.19
CA GLY A 242 -5.97 1.13 -7.48
C GLY A 242 -6.53 1.87 -6.27
N LYS A 243 -6.02 1.59 -5.08
CA LYS A 243 -6.38 2.29 -3.85
C LYS A 243 -5.42 3.46 -3.65
N LEU A 244 -5.96 4.68 -3.70
CA LEU A 244 -5.20 5.91 -3.52
C LEU A 244 -5.39 6.46 -2.11
N PHE A 245 -4.28 6.75 -1.46
CA PHE A 245 -4.20 7.32 -0.12
C PHE A 245 -3.44 8.65 -0.16
N ARG A 246 -3.71 9.54 0.79
CA ARG A 246 -2.78 10.63 1.08
C ARG A 246 -1.60 10.07 1.87
N SER A 247 -0.39 10.37 1.46
CA SER A 247 0.81 9.80 2.12
C SER A 247 0.88 10.13 3.60
N LYS A 248 0.42 11.33 4.00
CA LYS A 248 0.35 11.72 5.42
C LYS A 248 -0.55 10.83 6.29
N ASP A 249 -1.54 10.16 5.69
CA ASP A 249 -2.48 9.31 6.40
C ASP A 249 -2.02 7.84 6.44
N LEU A 250 -0.97 7.47 5.69
CA LEU A 250 -0.48 6.08 5.59
C LEU A 250 -0.05 5.51 6.93
N THR A 251 0.50 6.33 7.83
CA THR A 251 0.87 5.90 9.18
C THR A 251 -0.30 5.26 9.92
N ASP A 252 -1.48 5.88 9.87
CA ASP A 252 -2.67 5.37 10.55
C ASP A 252 -3.13 4.04 9.96
N PHE A 253 -3.06 3.90 8.61
CA PHE A 253 -3.40 2.64 7.94
C PHE A 253 -2.40 1.53 8.31
N VAL A 254 -1.11 1.83 8.23
CA VAL A 254 -0.05 0.86 8.55
C VAL A 254 -0.14 0.40 10.01
N HIS A 255 -0.36 1.31 10.96
CA HIS A 255 -0.55 0.94 12.36
C HIS A 255 -1.73 -0.01 12.54
N PHE A 256 -2.86 0.30 11.89
CA PHE A 256 -4.05 -0.56 11.96
C PHE A 256 -3.80 -1.92 11.32
N PHE A 257 -3.20 -1.96 10.14
CA PHE A 257 -2.88 -3.22 9.46
C PHE A 257 -1.92 -4.08 10.28
N LEU A 258 -0.86 -3.48 10.84
CA LEU A 258 0.09 -4.17 11.70
C LEU A 258 -0.52 -4.65 13.03
N MET A 259 -1.55 -3.99 13.55
CA MET A 259 -2.27 -4.43 14.74
C MET A 259 -3.04 -5.73 14.51
N PHE A 260 -3.51 -5.95 13.27
CA PHE A 260 -4.39 -7.07 12.91
C PHE A 260 -3.85 -7.96 11.79
N TYR A 261 -2.54 -7.89 11.49
CA TYR A 261 -1.93 -8.57 10.34
C TYR A 261 -2.09 -10.09 10.36
N GLU A 262 -2.27 -10.71 11.54
CA GLU A 262 -2.50 -12.14 11.67
C GLU A 262 -3.96 -12.57 11.53
N THR A 263 -4.90 -11.63 11.52
CA THR A 263 -6.32 -11.96 11.69
C THR A 263 -7.12 -11.95 10.39
N LYS A 264 -6.77 -11.09 9.45
CA LYS A 264 -7.56 -10.86 8.22
C LYS A 264 -6.70 -10.41 7.04
N PRO A 265 -7.14 -10.70 5.80
CA PRO A 265 -6.54 -10.14 4.58
C PRO A 265 -6.58 -8.61 4.55
N ILE A 266 -5.64 -8.00 3.82
CA ILE A 266 -5.47 -6.54 3.77
C ILE A 266 -6.69 -5.78 3.24
N ASP A 267 -7.42 -6.35 2.30
CA ASP A 267 -8.64 -5.76 1.74
C ASP A 267 -9.79 -5.73 2.74
N ILE A 268 -9.91 -6.77 3.57
CA ILE A 268 -10.86 -6.80 4.70
C ILE A 268 -10.43 -5.82 5.80
N LEU A 269 -9.13 -5.74 6.12
CA LEU A 269 -8.62 -4.77 7.09
C LEU A 269 -8.87 -3.32 6.63
N LEU A 270 -8.81 -3.05 5.32
CA LEU A 270 -9.16 -1.75 4.77
C LEU A 270 -10.64 -1.40 4.98
N ASP A 271 -11.54 -2.36 4.88
CA ASP A 271 -12.95 -2.16 5.19
C ASP A 271 -13.18 -1.99 6.71
N ASP A 272 -12.46 -2.73 7.54
CA ASP A 272 -12.59 -2.65 9.01
C ASP A 272 -12.12 -1.30 9.57
N ILE A 273 -10.95 -0.80 9.17
CA ILE A 273 -10.48 0.52 9.61
C ILE A 273 -11.44 1.63 9.18
N PHE A 274 -12.04 1.46 8.01
CA PHE A 274 -13.05 2.38 7.52
C PHE A 274 -14.28 2.39 8.44
N LEU A 275 -14.81 1.22 8.81
CA LEU A 275 -15.96 1.11 9.72
C LEU A 275 -15.66 1.73 11.09
N ILE A 276 -14.49 1.48 11.64
CA ILE A 276 -14.07 2.02 12.95
C ILE A 276 -13.96 3.56 12.93
N ARG A 277 -13.51 4.15 11.82
CA ARG A 277 -13.34 5.60 11.72
C ARG A 277 -14.63 6.37 11.43
N VAL A 278 -15.54 5.76 10.71
CA VAL A 278 -16.74 6.44 10.18
C VAL A 278 -17.98 6.13 10.99
N CYS A 279 -18.09 4.91 11.52
CA CYS A 279 -19.24 4.50 12.32
C CYS A 279 -19.10 4.92 13.78
N THR A 280 -20.19 5.39 14.38
CA THR A 280 -20.28 5.69 15.80
C THR A 280 -20.94 4.54 16.56
N SER A 281 -20.49 4.29 17.79
CA SER A 281 -21.12 3.26 18.65
C SER A 281 -22.60 3.58 18.84
N GLY A 282 -23.44 2.53 18.70
CA GLY A 282 -24.89 2.65 18.90
C GLY A 282 -25.69 3.21 17.73
N GLU A 283 -25.04 3.66 16.63
CA GLU A 283 -25.80 4.09 15.46
C GLU A 283 -26.30 2.91 14.61
N PRO A 284 -27.45 3.07 13.91
CA PRO A 284 -27.91 2.08 12.96
C PRO A 284 -26.91 1.90 11.82
N VAL A 285 -26.57 0.64 11.50
CA VAL A 285 -25.62 0.27 10.40
C VAL A 285 -25.96 0.97 9.09
N ARG A 286 -27.26 1.14 8.76
CA ARG A 286 -27.71 1.83 7.56
C ARG A 286 -27.24 3.28 7.50
N ARG A 287 -27.26 4.01 8.63
CA ARG A 287 -26.80 5.40 8.70
C ARG A 287 -25.28 5.51 8.51
N CYS A 288 -24.53 4.61 9.13
CA CYS A 288 -23.09 4.50 8.93
C CYS A 288 -22.75 4.24 7.46
N LEU A 289 -23.41 3.26 6.82
CA LEU A 289 -23.19 2.92 5.41
C LEU A 289 -23.55 4.08 4.45
N GLN A 290 -24.52 4.91 4.80
CA GLN A 290 -24.82 6.12 4.00
C GLN A 290 -23.69 7.15 4.08
N ARG A 291 -23.09 7.37 5.26
CA ARG A 291 -21.90 8.23 5.40
C ARG A 291 -20.69 7.68 4.67
N LYS A 292 -20.59 6.36 4.53
CA LYS A 292 -19.51 5.66 3.82
C LYS A 292 -19.21 6.31 2.46
N LYS A 293 -20.22 6.70 1.71
CA LYS A 293 -20.09 7.26 0.36
C LYS A 293 -19.27 8.55 0.29
N GLY A 294 -19.25 9.35 1.36
CA GLY A 294 -18.48 10.60 1.42
C GLY A 294 -17.01 10.43 1.75
N PHE A 295 -16.64 9.30 2.36
CA PHE A 295 -15.26 9.03 2.82
C PHE A 295 -14.52 8.03 1.93
N ARG A 296 -15.20 7.01 1.41
CA ARG A 296 -14.71 6.08 0.41
C ARG A 296 -15.24 6.50 -0.96
N ILE A 297 -14.40 7.16 -1.73
CA ILE A 297 -14.79 7.67 -3.04
C ILE A 297 -14.42 6.63 -4.10
N GLN A 298 -15.38 6.26 -4.94
CA GLN A 298 -15.17 5.33 -6.03
C GLN A 298 -15.21 6.08 -7.36
N TYR A 299 -14.11 6.01 -8.12
CA TYR A 299 -14.04 6.47 -9.50
C TYR A 299 -14.64 5.44 -10.45
N ARG A 300 -15.42 5.87 -11.41
CA ARG A 300 -16.00 5.01 -12.45
C ARG A 300 -15.83 5.65 -13.83
N PRO A 301 -15.52 4.84 -14.87
CA PRO A 301 -15.22 3.40 -14.83
C PRO A 301 -13.82 3.12 -14.26
N SER A 302 -13.58 1.86 -13.81
CA SER A 302 -12.28 1.46 -13.27
C SER A 302 -11.12 1.82 -14.19
N LEU A 303 -10.02 2.33 -13.64
CA LEU A 303 -8.79 2.67 -14.39
C LEU A 303 -7.82 1.50 -14.51
N PHE A 304 -8.01 0.46 -13.72
CA PHE A 304 -7.13 -0.71 -13.68
C PHE A 304 -7.95 -1.99 -13.84
N GLN A 305 -7.43 -2.91 -14.65
CA GLN A 305 -8.00 -4.23 -14.86
C GLN A 305 -7.02 -5.29 -14.37
N HIS A 306 -7.49 -6.20 -13.53
CA HIS A 306 -6.73 -7.39 -13.15
C HIS A 306 -6.67 -8.36 -14.33
N VAL A 307 -5.47 -8.90 -14.63
CA VAL A 307 -5.22 -9.80 -15.76
C VAL A 307 -4.54 -11.11 -15.34
N GLY A 308 -4.16 -11.24 -14.06
CA GLY A 308 -3.52 -12.46 -13.54
C GLY A 308 -4.51 -13.63 -13.48
N THR A 309 -4.21 -14.72 -14.15
CA THR A 309 -4.92 -15.98 -14.05
C THR A 309 -4.36 -16.89 -12.96
N GLN A 310 -3.10 -16.70 -12.60
CA GLN A 310 -2.45 -17.38 -11.48
C GLN A 310 -2.32 -16.46 -10.29
N SER A 311 -2.88 -16.87 -9.15
CA SER A 311 -2.80 -16.11 -7.90
C SER A 311 -1.36 -16.04 -7.37
N SER A 312 -1.06 -15.02 -6.58
CA SER A 312 0.12 -15.02 -5.72
C SER A 312 0.06 -16.12 -4.64
N PHE A 313 -1.13 -16.65 -4.34
CA PHE A 313 -1.28 -17.86 -3.53
C PHE A 313 -0.95 -19.10 -4.37
N PRO A 314 0.01 -19.95 -3.96
CA PRO A 314 0.46 -21.09 -4.76
C PRO A 314 -0.67 -22.06 -5.12
N GLY A 315 -0.72 -22.45 -6.41
CA GLY A 315 -1.69 -23.44 -6.92
C GLY A 315 -3.12 -22.94 -7.10
N ARG A 316 -3.40 -21.65 -6.84
CA ARG A 316 -4.74 -21.09 -7.01
C ARG A 316 -4.87 -20.37 -8.35
N GLU A 317 -5.78 -20.86 -9.20
CA GLU A 317 -6.20 -20.14 -10.40
C GLU A 317 -7.27 -19.11 -10.10
N GLN A 318 -7.25 -18.00 -10.84
CA GLN A 318 -8.21 -16.92 -10.72
C GLN A 318 -8.99 -16.78 -12.02
N HIS A 319 -10.31 -16.71 -11.90
CA HIS A 319 -11.16 -16.38 -13.04
C HIS A 319 -11.24 -14.86 -13.20
N LEU A 320 -10.89 -14.37 -14.38
CA LEU A 320 -10.94 -12.95 -14.69
C LEU A 320 -12.40 -12.45 -14.66
N LYS A 321 -12.68 -11.48 -13.80
CA LYS A 321 -13.98 -10.80 -13.76
C LYS A 321 -14.01 -9.74 -14.86
N THR A 322 -14.56 -10.06 -16.04
CA THR A 322 -14.62 -9.20 -17.22
C THR A 322 -15.67 -8.08 -17.16
N HIS A 323 -16.43 -7.98 -16.09
CA HIS A 323 -17.61 -7.10 -15.98
C HIS A 323 -17.32 -5.60 -15.91
N PHE A 324 -16.06 -5.15 -15.96
CA PHE A 324 -15.70 -3.75 -15.75
C PHE A 324 -15.18 -3.00 -16.98
N TRP A 325 -15.06 -3.70 -18.11
CA TRP A 325 -14.78 -3.06 -19.40
C TRP A 325 -16.10 -2.77 -20.09
N GLU A 326 -16.40 -1.51 -20.42
CA GLU A 326 -17.54 -1.18 -21.24
C GLU A 326 -17.46 -1.98 -22.56
N LYS A 327 -18.61 -2.48 -23.04
CA LYS A 327 -18.77 -3.14 -24.32
C LYS A 327 -18.33 -2.20 -25.45
N GLY A 328 -17.04 -2.13 -25.74
CA GLY A 328 -16.50 -1.22 -26.77
C GLY A 328 -15.08 -1.51 -27.19
N THR A 329 -14.37 -2.36 -26.45
CA THR A 329 -12.97 -2.73 -26.79
C THR A 329 -12.74 -4.24 -26.72
N ALA A 330 -13.75 -5.01 -27.15
CA ALA A 330 -13.58 -6.42 -27.43
C ALA A 330 -12.81 -6.56 -28.74
N ASN A 331 -11.50 -6.61 -28.69
CA ASN A 331 -10.58 -7.25 -29.64
C ASN A 331 -9.13 -6.83 -29.36
N ILE A 332 -8.62 -7.26 -28.20
CA ILE A 332 -7.18 -7.39 -28.05
C ILE A 332 -6.89 -8.89 -28.04
N LYS A 333 -6.63 -9.43 -29.23
CA LYS A 333 -5.97 -10.74 -29.38
C LYS A 333 -4.57 -10.58 -28.82
N PHE A 334 -4.26 -11.31 -27.78
CA PHE A 334 -2.91 -11.47 -27.27
C PHE A 334 -2.18 -12.47 -28.18
N SER A 335 -1.23 -12.00 -28.93
CA SER A 335 -0.18 -12.80 -29.59
C SER A 335 1.08 -12.78 -28.75
#